data_2dba821f0a5d721d26593911d4b328be
#
_entry.id   2dba821f0a5d721d26593911d4b328be
#
_cell.length_a   1.000
_cell.length_b   1.000
_cell.length_c   1.000
_cell.angle_alpha   90.00
_cell.angle_beta   90.00
_cell.angle_gamma   90.00
#
_symmetry.space_group_name_H-M   'P 1'
#
loop_
_entity.id
_entity.type
_entity.pdbx_description
1 polymer ?
#
loop_
_entity_poly.entity_id
_entity_poly.type
_entity_poly.pdbx_seq_one_letter_code
_entity_poly.pdbx_strand_id
1 'polypeptide(L)'
;MDFINAYSVLKALPDITCISEGNDNTFLMMSNDAAHSQCLLQEPDYIPAASVDNTAYDVDMVSRYTVDGKTMQMTTEDQIIHYHVNIASYIALGEWFDYLRANGVYDNTRIIIVSDHGRDLGQFGITCNGEDMEYFMPLLMVKDFDAKGFTVSEDFMTNGDTPAIAASGLIENPVNPFTGKPITSEAKSGFQTVFLSTIISTETNGGNTFLPGSWYSCKGGDIHDPANWEYIGDY
;
A
#
# COMPACT_ATOMS: atom_id res chain seq x y z
N MET A 1 14.39 8.21 6.40
CA MET A 1 13.62 9.41 6.84
C MET A 1 12.81 8.95 8.03
N ASP A 2 12.74 9.67 9.12
CA ASP A 2 11.91 9.22 10.24
C ASP A 2 10.42 9.51 9.97
N PHE A 3 9.53 8.84 10.71
CA PHE A 3 8.09 8.99 10.58
C PHE A 3 7.63 10.44 10.64
N ILE A 4 8.15 11.23 11.60
CA ILE A 4 7.72 12.60 11.84
C ILE A 4 7.88 13.48 10.59
N ASN A 5 9.01 13.35 9.90
CA ASN A 5 9.27 14.13 8.68
C ASN A 5 8.29 13.75 7.56
N ALA A 6 8.10 12.45 7.30
CA ALA A 6 7.20 11.98 6.27
C ALA A 6 5.73 12.32 6.60
N TYR A 7 5.31 12.13 7.85
CA TYR A 7 3.98 12.47 8.35
C TYR A 7 3.69 13.97 8.26
N SER A 8 4.69 14.83 8.58
CA SER A 8 4.53 16.29 8.47
C SER A 8 4.23 16.74 7.04
N VAL A 9 4.80 16.05 6.03
CA VAL A 9 4.48 16.33 4.63
C VAL A 9 3.01 15.99 4.32
N LEU A 10 2.53 14.82 4.78
CA LEU A 10 1.11 14.45 4.60
C LEU A 10 0.17 15.47 5.25
N LYS A 11 0.48 15.91 6.47
CA LYS A 11 -0.31 16.91 7.19
C LYS A 11 -0.30 18.28 6.50
N ALA A 12 0.77 18.61 5.80
CA ALA A 12 0.90 19.88 5.08
C ALA A 12 0.21 19.88 3.70
N LEU A 13 -0.27 18.73 3.20
CA LEU A 13 -0.86 18.64 1.86
C LEU A 13 -1.98 19.66 1.60
N PRO A 14 -2.93 19.92 2.53
CA PRO A 14 -3.94 20.96 2.32
C PRO A 14 -3.32 22.36 2.11
N ASP A 15 -2.24 22.68 2.81
CA ASP A 15 -1.60 23.99 2.78
C ASP A 15 -0.75 24.23 1.52
N ILE A 16 -0.17 23.15 0.96
CA ILE A 16 0.71 23.22 -0.21
C ILE A 16 0.01 22.87 -1.52
N THR A 17 -1.23 22.39 -1.46
CA THR A 17 -2.02 22.08 -2.65
C THR A 17 -2.61 23.34 -3.24
N CYS A 18 -2.32 23.62 -4.50
CA CYS A 18 -2.85 24.75 -5.23
C CYS A 18 -3.93 24.26 -6.22
N ILE A 19 -5.13 24.82 -6.10
CA ILE A 19 -6.21 24.57 -7.07
C ILE A 19 -6.19 25.71 -8.08
N SER A 20 -6.04 25.38 -9.34
CA SER A 20 -6.08 26.35 -10.44
C SER A 20 -7.36 26.20 -11.26
N GLU A 21 -7.90 27.33 -11.73
CA GLU A 21 -8.96 27.33 -12.73
C GLU A 21 -8.33 27.05 -14.12
N GLY A 22 -8.88 26.06 -14.85
CA GLY A 22 -8.40 25.71 -16.17
C GLY A 22 -9.04 24.40 -16.66
N ASN A 23 -8.78 24.08 -17.93
CA ASN A 23 -9.25 22.85 -18.55
C ASN A 23 -8.12 21.81 -18.76
N ASP A 24 -6.95 22.08 -18.20
CA ASP A 24 -5.80 21.20 -18.36
C ASP A 24 -5.85 20.06 -17.35
N ASN A 25 -5.55 18.85 -17.80
CA ASN A 25 -5.40 17.70 -16.92
C ASN A 25 -4.09 17.81 -16.14
N THR A 26 -4.14 17.51 -14.86
CA THR A 26 -2.96 17.47 -13.99
C THR A 26 -2.67 16.03 -13.59
N PHE A 27 -1.41 15.63 -13.66
CA PHE A 27 -0.91 14.39 -13.08
C PHE A 27 0.06 14.72 -11.94
N LEU A 28 -0.24 14.24 -10.74
CA LEU A 28 0.62 14.35 -9.57
C LEU A 28 1.05 12.96 -9.13
N MET A 29 2.35 12.76 -8.95
CA MET A 29 2.91 11.57 -8.32
C MET A 29 3.67 11.98 -7.06
N MET A 30 3.38 11.33 -5.95
CA MET A 30 4.02 11.59 -4.66
C MET A 30 4.47 10.26 -4.06
N SER A 31 5.70 10.23 -3.53
CA SER A 31 6.19 9.16 -2.69
C SER A 31 6.32 9.66 -1.26
N ASN A 32 5.92 8.81 -0.30
CA ASN A 32 5.98 9.15 1.11
C ASN A 32 6.29 7.92 1.96
N ASP A 33 7.26 8.04 2.86
CA ASP A 33 7.80 6.93 3.66
C ASP A 33 7.16 6.82 5.07
N ALA A 34 6.03 7.47 5.34
CA ALA A 34 5.42 7.45 6.67
C ALA A 34 5.06 6.01 7.10
N ALA A 35 4.51 5.21 6.19
CA ALA A 35 4.14 3.82 6.49
C ALA A 35 5.35 2.88 6.66
N HIS A 36 6.54 3.26 6.17
CA HIS A 36 7.78 2.48 6.33
C HIS A 36 8.43 2.69 7.70
N SER A 37 8.31 3.88 8.26
CA SER A 37 9.05 4.27 9.46
C SER A 37 8.29 3.89 10.72
N GLN A 38 8.90 3.09 11.57
CA GLN A 38 8.32 2.65 12.85
C GLN A 38 8.15 3.82 13.83
N CYS A 39 6.93 4.02 14.33
CA CYS A 39 6.63 5.00 15.37
C CYS A 39 5.37 4.59 16.14
N LEU A 40 5.50 4.42 17.45
CA LEU A 40 4.35 4.27 18.32
C LEU A 40 3.68 5.64 18.50
N LEU A 41 2.38 5.72 18.30
CA LEU A 41 1.61 6.97 18.33
C LEU A 41 0.60 6.96 19.47
N GLN A 42 0.22 8.16 19.92
CA GLN A 42 -0.79 8.30 20.97
C GLN A 42 -2.19 8.04 20.42
N GLU A 43 -2.88 7.08 20.99
CA GLU A 43 -4.29 6.83 20.72
C GLU A 43 -5.21 7.76 21.51
N PRO A 44 -6.46 8.02 21.05
CA PRO A 44 -7.12 7.38 19.89
C PRO A 44 -6.84 8.08 18.56
N ASP A 45 -6.14 9.21 18.56
CA ASP A 45 -5.98 10.08 17.39
C ASP A 45 -4.77 9.72 16.54
N TYR A 46 -3.97 8.73 16.99
CA TYR A 46 -2.76 8.27 16.30
C TYR A 46 -1.79 9.39 15.94
N ILE A 47 -1.55 10.27 16.92
CA ILE A 47 -0.66 11.43 16.74
C ILE A 47 0.69 11.23 17.43
N PRO A 48 1.77 11.81 16.88
CA PRO A 48 3.06 11.85 17.55
C PRO A 48 2.98 12.58 18.90
N ALA A 49 3.58 12.01 19.94
CA ALA A 49 3.67 12.60 21.27
C ALA A 49 5.07 12.43 21.85
N ALA A 50 5.47 13.36 22.73
CA ALA A 50 6.76 13.28 23.41
C ALA A 50 6.85 12.09 24.37
N SER A 51 5.72 11.63 24.86
CA SER A 51 5.54 10.39 25.63
C SER A 51 4.19 9.79 25.25
N VAL A 52 4.18 8.51 24.90
CA VAL A 52 2.97 7.78 24.52
C VAL A 52 2.52 6.94 25.73
N ASP A 53 1.24 7.05 26.06
CA ASP A 53 0.58 6.20 27.06
C ASP A 53 -0.73 5.67 26.47
N ASN A 54 -0.69 4.44 25.97
CA ASN A 54 -1.84 3.75 25.39
C ASN A 54 -2.43 2.70 26.37
N THR A 55 -2.05 2.71 27.62
CA THR A 55 -2.47 1.72 28.63
C THR A 55 -4.00 1.55 28.71
N ALA A 56 -4.74 2.66 28.54
CA ALA A 56 -6.21 2.62 28.55
C ALA A 56 -6.80 1.85 27.36
N TYR A 57 -6.09 1.77 26.24
CA TYR A 57 -6.48 1.08 25.01
C TYR A 57 -5.98 -0.37 24.99
N ASP A 58 -4.89 -0.66 25.67
CA ASP A 58 -4.29 -2.00 25.72
C ASP A 58 -5.15 -3.02 26.50
N VAL A 59 -6.13 -2.56 27.28
CA VAL A 59 -7.04 -3.42 28.06
C VAL A 59 -8.02 -4.21 27.18
N ASP A 60 -8.29 -3.76 25.95
CA ASP A 60 -9.21 -4.42 25.02
C ASP A 60 -8.60 -4.51 23.61
N MET A 61 -7.65 -5.40 23.47
CA MET A 61 -6.95 -5.65 22.19
C MET A 61 -7.88 -6.19 21.11
N VAL A 62 -8.97 -6.87 21.45
CA VAL A 62 -9.90 -7.43 20.46
C VAL A 62 -10.74 -6.34 19.84
N SER A 63 -11.45 -5.53 20.65
CA SER A 63 -12.29 -4.45 20.12
C SER A 63 -11.46 -3.38 19.40
N ARG A 64 -10.26 -3.08 19.93
CA ARG A 64 -9.33 -2.10 19.39
C ARG A 64 -8.95 -2.36 17.93
N TYR A 65 -8.79 -3.63 17.56
CA TYR A 65 -8.36 -4.04 16.22
C TYR A 65 -9.45 -4.80 15.45
N THR A 66 -10.70 -4.63 15.84
CA THR A 66 -11.85 -5.21 15.14
C THR A 66 -12.55 -4.16 14.29
N VAL A 67 -12.59 -4.37 12.99
CA VAL A 67 -13.29 -3.53 12.02
C VAL A 67 -14.27 -4.41 11.23
N ASP A 68 -15.55 -4.03 11.20
CA ASP A 68 -16.61 -4.78 10.51
C ASP A 68 -16.66 -6.27 10.89
N GLY A 69 -16.43 -6.58 12.16
CA GLY A 69 -16.45 -7.93 12.70
C GLY A 69 -15.21 -8.78 12.36
N LYS A 70 -14.21 -8.22 11.69
CA LYS A 70 -12.92 -8.86 11.42
C LYS A 70 -11.88 -8.34 12.39
N THR A 71 -11.26 -9.24 13.15
CA THR A 71 -10.21 -8.89 14.10
C THR A 71 -8.84 -9.18 13.48
N MET A 72 -8.00 -8.14 13.41
CA MET A 72 -6.61 -8.29 12.98
C MET A 72 -5.78 -8.92 14.12
N GLN A 73 -4.82 -9.77 13.75
CA GLN A 73 -3.84 -10.28 14.72
C GLN A 73 -2.85 -9.16 15.07
N MET A 74 -2.81 -8.82 16.36
CA MET A 74 -1.90 -7.84 16.95
C MET A 74 -1.23 -8.48 18.16
N THR A 75 -0.23 -9.31 17.91
CA THR A 75 0.48 -10.11 18.91
C THR A 75 1.91 -9.64 19.13
N THR A 76 2.42 -8.77 18.26
CA THR A 76 3.78 -8.22 18.33
C THR A 76 3.74 -6.71 18.33
N GLU A 77 4.78 -6.09 18.92
CA GLU A 77 4.96 -4.63 18.90
C GLU A 77 5.08 -4.11 17.47
N ASP A 78 5.75 -4.85 16.59
CA ASP A 78 5.94 -4.46 15.19
C ASP A 78 4.59 -4.34 14.44
N GLN A 79 3.67 -5.28 14.65
CA GLN A 79 2.32 -5.23 14.08
C GLN A 79 1.56 -3.98 14.57
N ILE A 80 1.64 -3.67 15.87
CA ILE A 80 0.97 -2.51 16.47
C ILE A 80 1.55 -1.21 15.90
N ILE A 81 2.86 -1.08 15.86
CA ILE A 81 3.54 0.12 15.36
C ILE A 81 3.21 0.35 13.88
N HIS A 82 3.23 -0.70 13.06
CA HIS A 82 2.84 -0.58 11.65
C HIS A 82 1.37 -0.19 11.47
N TYR A 83 0.48 -0.72 12.28
CA TYR A 83 -0.91 -0.28 12.30
C TYR A 83 -1.02 1.22 12.61
N HIS A 84 -0.31 1.70 13.65
CA HIS A 84 -0.34 3.12 14.07
C HIS A 84 0.10 4.06 12.95
N VAL A 85 1.25 3.80 12.32
CA VAL A 85 1.78 4.69 11.27
C VAL A 85 0.91 4.67 10.01
N ASN A 86 0.30 3.53 9.67
CA ASN A 86 -0.63 3.45 8.56
C ASN A 86 -1.92 4.22 8.85
N ILE A 87 -2.54 4.04 10.02
CA ILE A 87 -3.76 4.78 10.40
C ILE A 87 -3.49 6.28 10.43
N ALA A 88 -2.39 6.73 11.03
CA ALA A 88 -2.02 8.13 11.03
C ALA A 88 -1.87 8.71 9.61
N SER A 89 -1.26 7.94 8.71
CA SER A 89 -1.09 8.33 7.31
C SER A 89 -2.43 8.45 6.59
N TYR A 90 -3.36 7.51 6.82
CA TYR A 90 -4.71 7.56 6.23
C TYR A 90 -5.55 8.70 6.80
N ILE A 91 -5.42 9.02 8.10
CA ILE A 91 -6.09 10.18 8.70
C ILE A 91 -5.60 11.47 8.03
N ALA A 92 -4.27 11.63 7.88
CA ALA A 92 -3.69 12.81 7.23
C ALA A 92 -4.12 12.92 5.75
N LEU A 93 -4.17 11.81 5.01
CA LEU A 93 -4.71 11.79 3.64
C LEU A 93 -6.20 12.13 3.61
N GLY A 94 -6.97 11.66 4.61
CA GLY A 94 -8.39 12.00 4.77
C GLY A 94 -8.62 13.50 4.90
N GLU A 95 -7.79 14.20 5.69
CA GLU A 95 -7.82 15.66 5.82
C GLU A 95 -7.56 16.36 4.46
N TRP A 96 -6.60 15.84 3.70
CA TRP A 96 -6.36 16.36 2.35
C TRP A 96 -7.52 16.09 1.41
N PHE A 97 -8.17 14.93 1.50
CA PHE A 97 -9.36 14.64 0.70
C PHE A 97 -10.53 15.54 1.05
N ASP A 98 -10.68 15.93 2.33
CA ASP A 98 -11.68 16.92 2.76
C ASP A 98 -11.37 18.31 2.17
N TYR A 99 -10.10 18.70 2.11
CA TYR A 99 -9.67 19.91 1.41
C TYR A 99 -10.06 19.85 -0.09
N LEU A 100 -9.81 18.73 -0.78
CA LEU A 100 -10.19 18.57 -2.19
C LEU A 100 -11.72 18.63 -2.37
N ARG A 101 -12.51 18.05 -1.44
CA ARG A 101 -13.98 18.16 -1.45
C ARG A 101 -14.45 19.59 -1.27
N ALA A 102 -13.88 20.30 -0.30
CA ALA A 102 -14.22 21.70 -0.02
C ALA A 102 -13.93 22.62 -1.20
N ASN A 103 -12.95 22.27 -2.03
CA ASN A 103 -12.58 23.02 -3.23
C ASN A 103 -13.26 22.49 -4.51
N GLY A 104 -14.17 21.50 -4.41
CA GLY A 104 -14.96 21.01 -5.53
C GLY A 104 -14.21 20.19 -6.57
N VAL A 105 -12.99 19.73 -6.24
CA VAL A 105 -12.15 18.96 -7.17
C VAL A 105 -12.02 17.48 -6.84
N TYR A 106 -12.56 17.02 -5.71
CA TYR A 106 -12.45 15.63 -5.29
C TYR A 106 -13.12 14.67 -6.28
N ASP A 107 -14.33 14.98 -6.75
CA ASP A 107 -15.09 14.08 -7.62
C ASP A 107 -14.44 13.93 -8.99
N ASN A 108 -13.80 14.97 -9.52
CA ASN A 108 -13.09 14.94 -10.80
C ASN A 108 -11.60 14.56 -10.69
N THR A 109 -11.17 14.06 -9.53
CA THR A 109 -9.80 13.59 -9.31
C THR A 109 -9.80 12.09 -9.13
N ARG A 110 -9.01 11.36 -9.94
CA ARG A 110 -8.66 9.96 -9.64
C ARG A 110 -7.53 9.95 -8.64
N ILE A 111 -7.71 9.18 -7.54
CA ILE A 111 -6.70 9.03 -6.50
C ILE A 111 -6.30 7.55 -6.44
N ILE A 112 -5.02 7.28 -6.54
CA ILE A 112 -4.46 5.93 -6.43
C ILE A 112 -3.47 5.95 -5.27
N ILE A 113 -3.72 5.10 -4.26
CA ILE A 113 -2.79 4.86 -3.16
C ILE A 113 -2.27 3.45 -3.36
N VAL A 114 -0.95 3.35 -3.53
CA VAL A 114 -0.28 2.09 -3.79
C VAL A 114 1.00 2.02 -2.98
N SER A 115 1.28 0.86 -2.35
CA SER A 115 2.59 0.60 -1.75
C SER A 115 3.50 -0.13 -2.76
N ASP A 116 4.81 0.02 -2.60
CA ASP A 116 5.82 -0.67 -3.42
C ASP A 116 5.85 -2.17 -3.11
N HIS A 117 5.67 -2.55 -1.85
CA HIS A 117 5.57 -3.94 -1.38
C HIS A 117 4.70 -4.02 -0.11
N GLY A 118 4.42 -5.23 0.34
CA GLY A 118 3.82 -5.51 1.64
C GLY A 118 4.88 -5.59 2.75
N ARG A 119 4.50 -6.11 3.92
CA ARG A 119 5.41 -6.28 5.07
C ARG A 119 5.23 -7.66 5.69
N ASP A 120 6.33 -8.26 6.10
CA ASP A 120 6.39 -9.56 6.79
C ASP A 120 5.94 -9.46 8.26
N LEU A 121 4.67 -9.22 8.46
CA LEU A 121 4.10 -9.09 9.81
C LEU A 121 3.52 -10.39 10.35
N GLY A 122 3.44 -11.44 9.53
CA GLY A 122 2.88 -12.72 9.92
C GLY A 122 1.40 -12.67 10.29
N GLN A 123 0.65 -11.69 9.77
CA GLN A 123 -0.75 -11.45 10.15
C GLN A 123 -1.71 -12.41 9.46
N PHE A 124 -1.38 -12.87 8.26
CA PHE A 124 -2.20 -13.80 7.47
C PHE A 124 -1.68 -15.24 7.54
N GLY A 125 -0.44 -15.44 7.99
CA GLY A 125 0.17 -16.77 8.12
C GLY A 125 0.44 -17.45 6.78
N ILE A 126 0.66 -16.70 5.72
CA ILE A 126 0.90 -17.20 4.36
C ILE A 126 2.40 -17.34 4.15
N THR A 127 2.90 -18.57 4.32
CA THR A 127 4.32 -18.85 4.18
C THR A 127 4.61 -19.79 3.02
N CYS A 128 5.74 -19.59 2.33
CA CYS A 128 6.25 -20.46 1.29
C CYS A 128 7.76 -20.66 1.48
N ASN A 129 8.21 -21.90 1.58
CA ASN A 129 9.63 -22.23 1.83
C ASN A 129 10.25 -21.51 3.05
N GLY A 130 9.44 -21.27 4.09
CA GLY A 130 9.88 -20.59 5.31
C GLY A 130 9.86 -19.07 5.29
N GLU A 131 9.59 -18.46 4.14
CA GLU A 131 9.45 -17.02 3.97
C GLU A 131 7.99 -16.58 4.08
N ASP A 132 7.77 -15.36 4.58
CA ASP A 132 6.46 -14.73 4.67
C ASP A 132 6.09 -14.08 3.31
N MET A 133 5.00 -14.55 2.71
CA MET A 133 4.54 -14.04 1.41
C MET A 133 3.82 -12.70 1.50
N GLU A 134 3.57 -12.18 2.72
CA GLU A 134 2.98 -10.86 2.92
C GLU A 134 3.84 -9.73 2.30
N TYR A 135 5.14 -9.94 2.12
CA TYR A 135 5.99 -9.04 1.33
C TYR A 135 5.46 -8.73 -0.07
N PHE A 136 4.79 -9.68 -0.69
CA PHE A 136 4.27 -9.58 -2.05
C PHE A 136 2.80 -9.16 -2.11
N MET A 137 2.27 -8.63 -1.00
CA MET A 137 0.88 -8.17 -0.87
C MET A 137 0.81 -6.65 -0.68
N PRO A 138 1.19 -5.86 -1.70
CA PRO A 138 1.12 -4.41 -1.60
C PRO A 138 -0.33 -3.93 -1.53
N LEU A 139 -0.52 -2.79 -0.87
CA LEU A 139 -1.79 -2.09 -0.89
C LEU A 139 -2.06 -1.52 -2.28
N LEU A 140 -3.31 -1.61 -2.74
CA LEU A 140 -3.82 -0.85 -3.86
C LEU A 140 -5.24 -0.35 -3.54
N MET A 141 -5.40 0.95 -3.43
CA MET A 141 -6.70 1.60 -3.32
C MET A 141 -6.89 2.58 -4.46
N VAL A 142 -8.07 2.56 -5.08
CA VAL A 142 -8.41 3.43 -6.20
C VAL A 142 -9.72 4.14 -5.92
N LYS A 143 -9.70 5.46 -5.89
CA LYS A 143 -10.88 6.30 -5.99
C LYS A 143 -10.95 6.81 -7.42
N ASP A 144 -11.90 6.34 -8.19
CA ASP A 144 -12.09 6.80 -9.56
C ASP A 144 -12.90 8.10 -9.62
N PHE A 145 -13.01 8.70 -10.81
CA PHE A 145 -13.87 9.86 -11.04
C PHE A 145 -15.31 9.55 -10.61
N ASP A 146 -15.93 10.49 -9.93
CA ASP A 146 -17.32 10.40 -9.42
C ASP A 146 -17.64 9.16 -8.57
N ALA A 147 -16.62 8.41 -8.11
CA ALA A 147 -16.81 7.21 -7.31
C ALA A 147 -17.51 7.51 -5.98
N LYS A 148 -18.45 6.65 -5.59
CA LYS A 148 -19.20 6.73 -4.34
C LYS A 148 -19.11 5.40 -3.59
N GLY A 149 -19.00 5.50 -2.27
CA GLY A 149 -18.91 4.32 -1.41
C GLY A 149 -17.55 3.65 -1.43
N PHE A 150 -17.49 2.48 -0.82
CA PHE A 150 -16.28 1.64 -0.73
C PHE A 150 -16.65 0.20 -1.11
N THR A 151 -15.80 -0.42 -1.92
CA THR A 151 -15.92 -1.82 -2.32
C THR A 151 -14.56 -2.48 -2.30
N VAL A 152 -14.51 -3.77 -1.99
CA VAL A 152 -13.32 -4.60 -2.17
C VAL A 152 -13.44 -5.32 -3.51
N SER A 153 -12.39 -5.28 -4.33
CA SER A 153 -12.31 -6.03 -5.58
C SER A 153 -11.50 -7.30 -5.37
N GLU A 154 -11.98 -8.40 -5.93
CA GLU A 154 -11.27 -9.68 -5.98
C GLU A 154 -10.38 -9.79 -7.25
N ASP A 155 -10.23 -8.72 -8.02
CA ASP A 155 -9.39 -8.72 -9.20
C ASP A 155 -7.92 -8.83 -8.83
N PHE A 156 -7.23 -9.80 -9.43
CA PHE A 156 -5.79 -9.95 -9.23
C PHE A 156 -5.03 -8.82 -9.92
N MET A 157 -4.37 -7.97 -9.14
CA MET A 157 -3.59 -6.82 -9.60
C MET A 157 -2.11 -6.94 -9.20
N THR A 158 -1.27 -6.26 -9.96
CA THR A 158 0.15 -6.09 -9.65
C THR A 158 0.51 -4.60 -9.67
N ASN A 159 1.61 -4.23 -9.01
CA ASN A 159 2.10 -2.84 -9.05
C ASN A 159 2.36 -2.34 -10.48
N GLY A 160 2.74 -3.25 -11.39
CA GLY A 160 2.92 -2.94 -12.80
C GLY A 160 1.64 -2.50 -13.53
N ASP A 161 0.47 -2.75 -12.95
CA ASP A 161 -0.82 -2.35 -13.52
C ASP A 161 -1.19 -0.88 -13.18
N THR A 162 -0.54 -0.29 -12.17
CA THR A 162 -0.85 1.07 -11.69
C THR A 162 -0.83 2.14 -12.79
N PRO A 163 0.14 2.18 -13.74
CA PRO A 163 0.11 3.14 -14.82
C PRO A 163 -1.11 2.98 -15.75
N ALA A 164 -1.52 1.75 -16.00
CA ALA A 164 -2.71 1.49 -16.83
C ALA A 164 -4.01 1.86 -16.08
N ILE A 165 -4.07 1.63 -14.76
CA ILE A 165 -5.17 2.10 -13.91
C ILE A 165 -5.25 3.63 -13.96
N ALA A 166 -4.13 4.31 -13.81
CA ALA A 166 -4.08 5.77 -13.87
C ALA A 166 -4.58 6.32 -15.21
N ALA A 167 -4.28 5.65 -16.31
CA ALA A 167 -4.66 6.03 -17.67
C ALA A 167 -6.05 5.54 -18.10
N SER A 168 -6.71 4.68 -17.33
CA SER A 168 -8.01 4.10 -17.67
C SER A 168 -9.07 5.18 -17.91
N GLY A 169 -9.82 5.08 -19.01
CA GLY A 169 -10.81 6.09 -19.41
C GLY A 169 -10.22 7.41 -19.93
N LEU A 170 -8.90 7.60 -19.88
CA LEU A 170 -8.22 8.77 -20.46
C LEU A 170 -7.56 8.43 -21.80
N ILE A 171 -7.10 7.20 -21.96
CA ILE A 171 -6.58 6.67 -23.22
C ILE A 171 -7.32 5.39 -23.60
N GLU A 172 -7.28 5.05 -24.88
CA GLU A 172 -7.91 3.85 -25.40
C GLU A 172 -7.07 2.60 -25.04
N ASN A 173 -7.73 1.60 -24.41
CA ASN A 173 -7.15 0.29 -24.08
C ASN A 173 -5.77 0.37 -23.38
N PRO A 174 -5.66 1.00 -22.21
CA PRO A 174 -4.40 1.04 -21.49
C PRO A 174 -3.96 -0.38 -21.09
N VAL A 175 -2.67 -0.65 -21.25
CA VAL A 175 -2.06 -1.94 -20.94
C VAL A 175 -0.98 -1.77 -19.88
N ASN A 176 -0.68 -2.84 -19.16
CA ASN A 176 0.49 -2.89 -18.29
C ASN A 176 1.76 -2.62 -19.12
N PRO A 177 2.53 -1.56 -18.83
CA PRO A 177 3.66 -1.16 -19.66
C PRO A 177 4.83 -2.14 -19.63
N PHE A 178 4.90 -3.01 -18.63
CA PHE A 178 5.97 -4.00 -18.49
C PHE A 178 5.67 -5.29 -19.24
N THR A 179 4.41 -5.67 -19.37
CA THR A 179 3.99 -6.91 -20.02
C THR A 179 3.36 -6.70 -21.39
N GLY A 180 2.90 -5.49 -21.69
CA GLY A 180 2.11 -5.17 -22.89
C GLY A 180 0.71 -5.80 -22.91
N LYS A 181 0.25 -6.35 -21.78
CA LYS A 181 -1.03 -7.07 -21.67
C LYS A 181 -2.10 -6.20 -20.99
N PRO A 182 -3.39 -6.47 -21.27
CA PRO A 182 -4.49 -5.90 -20.49
C PRO A 182 -4.35 -6.20 -19.01
N ILE A 183 -4.89 -5.31 -18.16
CA ILE A 183 -4.80 -5.42 -16.69
C ILE A 183 -5.91 -6.28 -16.08
N THR A 184 -6.69 -7.01 -16.87
CA THR A 184 -7.74 -7.89 -16.37
C THR A 184 -7.15 -9.12 -15.66
N SER A 185 -7.89 -9.68 -14.71
CA SER A 185 -7.49 -10.92 -14.01
C SER A 185 -7.30 -12.09 -14.98
N GLU A 186 -8.10 -12.16 -16.06
CA GLU A 186 -7.96 -13.19 -17.11
C GLU A 186 -6.61 -13.12 -17.82
N ALA A 187 -6.10 -11.90 -18.10
CA ALA A 187 -4.78 -11.73 -18.71
C ALA A 187 -3.64 -12.17 -17.78
N LYS A 188 -3.92 -12.32 -16.48
CA LYS A 188 -3.00 -12.73 -15.42
C LYS A 188 -3.35 -14.11 -14.84
N SER A 189 -4.14 -14.91 -15.54
CA SER A 189 -4.57 -16.26 -15.10
C SER A 189 -3.46 -17.29 -14.95
N GLY A 190 -2.27 -16.99 -15.47
CA GLY A 190 -1.06 -17.79 -15.25
C GLY A 190 -0.32 -17.44 -13.97
N PHE A 191 0.83 -18.10 -13.76
CA PHE A 191 1.71 -17.76 -12.66
C PHE A 191 2.34 -16.38 -12.83
N GLN A 192 2.41 -15.64 -11.74
CA GLN A 192 3.21 -14.42 -11.61
C GLN A 192 4.47 -14.77 -10.83
N THR A 193 5.63 -14.44 -11.38
CA THR A 193 6.91 -14.73 -10.76
C THR A 193 7.41 -13.51 -10.00
N VAL A 194 7.85 -13.71 -8.77
CA VAL A 194 8.42 -12.68 -7.91
C VAL A 194 9.77 -13.12 -7.36
N PHE A 195 10.61 -12.15 -7.02
CA PHE A 195 11.95 -12.39 -6.50
C PHE A 195 12.11 -11.73 -5.15
N LEU A 196 12.57 -12.47 -4.16
CA LEU A 196 12.90 -11.98 -2.83
C LEU A 196 14.41 -12.00 -2.64
N SER A 197 15.00 -10.82 -2.36
CA SER A 197 16.35 -10.70 -1.87
C SER A 197 16.37 -9.82 -0.63
N THR A 198 16.90 -10.32 0.47
CA THR A 198 17.10 -9.57 1.71
C THR A 198 18.48 -8.90 1.75
N ILE A 199 19.31 -9.13 0.72
CA ILE A 199 20.63 -8.55 0.62
C ILE A 199 20.54 -7.18 -0.03
N ILE A 200 20.88 -6.14 0.71
CA ILE A 200 20.99 -4.77 0.21
C ILE A 200 22.47 -4.42 0.14
N SER A 201 22.98 -4.21 -1.07
CA SER A 201 24.35 -3.75 -1.29
C SER A 201 24.37 -2.62 -2.31
N THR A 202 24.73 -1.42 -1.86
CA THR A 202 24.89 -0.26 -2.74
C THR A 202 26.06 -0.45 -3.73
N GLU A 203 27.06 -1.26 -3.39
CA GLU A 203 28.19 -1.58 -4.25
C GLU A 203 27.78 -2.52 -5.40
N THR A 204 26.90 -3.47 -5.11
CA THR A 204 26.44 -4.46 -6.10
C THR A 204 25.29 -3.91 -6.95
N ASN A 205 24.38 -3.12 -6.39
CA ASN A 205 23.25 -2.55 -7.11
C ASN A 205 23.63 -1.47 -8.13
N GLY A 206 24.82 -0.87 -8.02
CA GLY A 206 25.34 0.06 -9.01
C GLY A 206 25.65 -0.55 -10.37
N GLY A 207 25.62 -1.90 -10.50
CA GLY A 207 26.04 -2.63 -11.71
C GLY A 207 24.90 -3.37 -12.45
N ASN A 208 23.64 -3.15 -12.15
CA ASN A 208 22.51 -3.90 -12.74
C ASN A 208 22.58 -5.42 -12.50
N THR A 209 23.25 -5.86 -11.45
CA THR A 209 23.37 -7.26 -11.09
C THR A 209 22.30 -7.60 -10.07
N PHE A 210 21.52 -8.65 -10.31
CA PHE A 210 20.63 -9.20 -9.29
C PHE A 210 21.46 -9.73 -8.13
N LEU A 211 21.02 -9.41 -6.91
CA LEU A 211 21.61 -9.98 -5.70
C LEU A 211 21.11 -11.41 -5.51
N PRO A 212 21.87 -12.26 -4.79
CA PRO A 212 21.36 -13.57 -4.41
C PRO A 212 20.03 -13.46 -3.69
N GLY A 213 19.13 -14.38 -4.01
CA GLY A 213 17.79 -14.42 -3.44
C GLY A 213 17.01 -15.61 -3.97
N SER A 214 15.71 -15.62 -3.72
CA SER A 214 14.83 -16.74 -4.03
C SER A 214 13.71 -16.32 -4.97
N TRP A 215 13.41 -17.14 -5.94
CA TRP A 215 12.29 -17.00 -6.84
C TRP A 215 11.07 -17.74 -6.31
N TYR A 216 9.95 -17.07 -6.34
CA TYR A 216 8.63 -17.63 -6.04
C TYR A 216 7.69 -17.39 -7.20
N SER A 217 6.64 -18.19 -7.30
CA SER A 217 5.51 -17.92 -8.17
C SER A 217 4.21 -17.92 -7.39
N CYS A 218 3.29 -17.05 -7.79
CA CYS A 218 1.92 -17.06 -7.32
C CYS A 218 1.00 -17.33 -8.51
N LYS A 219 0.12 -18.30 -8.38
CA LYS A 219 -0.95 -18.53 -9.34
C LYS A 219 -1.95 -17.41 -9.21
N GLY A 220 -2.31 -16.77 -10.33
CA GLY A 220 -3.29 -15.69 -10.34
C GLY A 220 -4.61 -16.10 -9.68
N GLY A 221 -5.15 -15.24 -8.84
CA GLY A 221 -6.34 -15.49 -8.04
C GLY A 221 -6.14 -15.03 -6.59
N ASP A 222 -6.54 -15.86 -5.64
CA ASP A 222 -6.44 -15.54 -4.22
C ASP A 222 -4.98 -15.65 -3.73
N ILE A 223 -4.35 -14.49 -3.52
CA ILE A 223 -2.98 -14.39 -2.99
C ILE A 223 -2.92 -14.77 -1.49
N HIS A 224 -4.05 -14.82 -0.80
CA HIS A 224 -4.14 -15.22 0.60
C HIS A 224 -4.26 -16.73 0.78
N ASP A 225 -4.40 -17.49 -0.30
CA ASP A 225 -4.34 -18.96 -0.24
C ASP A 225 -2.87 -19.43 -0.37
N PRO A 226 -2.27 -20.00 0.69
CA PRO A 226 -0.88 -20.49 0.63
C PRO A 226 -0.67 -21.56 -0.43
N ALA A 227 -1.72 -22.28 -0.86
CA ALA A 227 -1.63 -23.29 -1.94
C ALA A 227 -1.39 -22.68 -3.34
N ASN A 228 -1.56 -21.37 -3.48
CA ASN A 228 -1.26 -20.65 -4.72
C ASN A 228 0.21 -20.20 -4.83
N TRP A 229 1.00 -20.38 -3.77
CA TRP A 229 2.40 -19.99 -3.74
C TRP A 229 3.32 -21.20 -3.93
N GLU A 230 4.35 -21.05 -4.74
CA GLU A 230 5.35 -22.07 -5.04
C GLU A 230 6.76 -21.46 -5.03
N TYR A 231 7.67 -22.11 -4.30
CA TYR A 231 9.09 -21.80 -4.37
C TYR A 231 9.69 -22.42 -5.64
N ILE A 232 10.37 -21.60 -6.46
CA ILE A 232 10.95 -22.01 -7.73
C ILE A 232 12.42 -22.40 -7.56
N GLY A 233 13.18 -21.65 -6.76
CA GLY A 233 14.60 -21.89 -6.55
C GLY A 233 15.38 -20.64 -6.21
N ASP A 234 16.63 -20.82 -5.81
CA ASP A 234 17.57 -19.75 -5.50
C ASP A 234 18.31 -19.25 -6.76
N TYR A 235 18.75 -17.99 -6.68
CA TYR A 235 19.57 -17.34 -7.68
C TYR A 235 20.86 -16.85 -7.04
#